data_8569eacbb77ec3df94319b8932b43489
#
_entry.id   8569eacbb77ec3df94319b8932b43489
#
_cell.length_a   1.000
_cell.length_b   1.000
_cell.length_c   1.000
_cell.angle_alpha   90.00
_cell.angle_beta   90.00
_cell.angle_gamma   90.00
#
_symmetry.space_group_name_H-M   'P 1'
#
loop_
_entity.id
_entity.type
_entity.pdbx_description
1 polymer ?
#
loop_
_entity_poly.entity_id
_entity_poly.type
_entity_poly.pdbx_seq_one_letter_code
_entity_poly.pdbx_strand_id
1 'polypeptide(L)'
;MTTLALNQKVQVCQAFMGRPKVHKPKDPAAALGPMFRQVVGTIFSLTRKFESFWMRVKYSKPTAIFGFGLGEVEMPPKVEVDSHKLIQNFHDGFSSYKEIWEMALSKDVYQKLREIRGMKERVFNFPTDLWARILYDMAVAYRDGLPDPDQFMDSLIPLYFGRTFSFVKKTKRLSTRQAEEAIEEDCMTFEMTKPYFIKRWMEK
;
A
#
# COMPACT_ATOMS: atom_id res chain seq x y z
N MET A 1 -3.64 15.06 4.50
CA MET A 1 -4.57 15.87 5.33
C MET A 1 -4.97 15.12 6.59
N THR A 2 -5.58 13.93 6.49
CA THR A 2 -6.08 13.14 7.65
C THR A 2 -5.01 12.88 8.72
N THR A 3 -3.80 12.45 8.33
CA THR A 3 -2.70 12.20 9.27
C THR A 3 -2.32 13.45 10.09
N LEU A 4 -2.31 14.62 9.45
CA LEU A 4 -2.06 15.89 10.14
C LEU A 4 -3.17 16.21 11.14
N ALA A 5 -4.44 16.05 10.75
CA ALA A 5 -5.59 16.29 11.62
C ALA A 5 -5.55 15.38 12.85
N LEU A 6 -5.29 14.08 12.65
CA LEU A 6 -5.18 13.12 13.74
C LEU A 6 -4.02 13.44 14.70
N ASN A 7 -2.85 13.84 14.16
CA ASN A 7 -1.71 14.24 15.00
C ASN A 7 -2.00 15.50 15.82
N GLN A 8 -2.79 16.42 15.29
CA GLN A 8 -3.24 17.64 15.98
C GLN A 8 -4.45 17.41 16.88
N LYS A 9 -4.89 16.14 17.06
CA LYS A 9 -6.06 15.75 17.86
C LYS A 9 -7.38 16.40 17.38
N VAL A 10 -7.45 16.77 16.10
CA VAL A 10 -8.71 17.24 15.51
C VAL A 10 -9.66 16.05 15.37
N GLN A 11 -10.93 16.27 15.67
CA GLN A 11 -11.94 15.25 15.43
C GLN A 11 -12.14 15.01 13.94
N VAL A 12 -11.98 13.76 13.54
CA VAL A 12 -12.15 13.33 12.15
C VAL A 12 -13.40 12.46 12.09
N CYS A 13 -14.30 12.77 11.17
CA CYS A 13 -15.46 11.93 10.86
C CYS A 13 -15.51 11.67 9.35
N GLN A 14 -16.25 10.65 8.97
CA GLN A 14 -16.60 10.35 7.59
C GLN A 14 -18.10 10.61 7.36
N ALA A 15 -18.46 11.02 6.16
CA ALA A 15 -19.84 11.22 5.77
C ALA A 15 -20.10 10.57 4.41
N PHE A 16 -21.29 9.99 4.26
CA PHE A 16 -21.73 9.48 2.98
C PHE A 16 -22.31 10.62 2.14
N MET A 17 -21.69 10.90 1.00
CA MET A 17 -22.06 12.00 0.11
C MET A 17 -23.17 11.62 -0.90
N GLY A 18 -23.74 10.43 -0.79
CA GLY A 18 -24.80 9.90 -1.67
C GLY A 18 -24.24 9.37 -2.98
N ARG A 19 -23.84 10.23 -3.91
CA ARG A 19 -23.28 9.80 -5.21
C ARG A 19 -21.78 9.81 -5.20
N PRO A 20 -21.12 8.70 -5.64
CA PRO A 20 -19.68 8.68 -5.80
C PRO A 20 -19.26 9.68 -6.88
N LYS A 21 -18.19 10.43 -6.59
CA LYS A 21 -17.60 11.34 -7.58
C LYS A 21 -16.81 10.51 -8.59
N VAL A 22 -17.38 10.31 -9.77
CA VAL A 22 -16.70 9.60 -10.85
C VAL A 22 -15.72 10.56 -11.53
N HIS A 23 -14.44 10.23 -11.51
CA HIS A 23 -13.43 10.92 -12.30
C HIS A 23 -13.43 10.39 -13.73
N LYS A 24 -13.08 11.27 -14.68
CA LYS A 24 -12.88 10.83 -16.08
C LYS A 24 -11.86 9.68 -16.10
N PRO A 25 -12.10 8.64 -16.92
CA PRO A 25 -11.14 7.56 -17.09
C PRO A 25 -9.76 8.14 -17.42
N LYS A 26 -8.76 7.84 -16.63
CA LYS A 26 -7.36 8.12 -16.94
C LYS A 26 -6.70 6.78 -17.23
N ASP A 27 -5.71 6.79 -18.12
CA ASP A 27 -4.86 5.60 -18.27
C ASP A 27 -4.19 5.31 -16.90
N PRO A 28 -4.56 4.20 -16.22
CA PRO A 28 -4.00 3.89 -14.92
C PRO A 28 -2.47 3.74 -14.97
N ALA A 29 -1.94 3.24 -16.07
CA ALA A 29 -0.51 3.01 -16.24
C ALA A 29 0.28 4.32 -16.31
N ALA A 30 -0.25 5.33 -17.02
CA ALA A 30 0.40 6.64 -17.17
C ALA A 30 0.24 7.52 -15.90
N ALA A 31 -0.91 7.42 -15.21
CA ALA A 31 -1.22 8.28 -14.08
C ALA A 31 -0.69 7.74 -12.74
N LEU A 32 -0.43 6.43 -12.65
CA LEU A 32 -0.08 5.78 -11.37
C LEU A 32 1.25 6.26 -10.83
N GLY A 33 2.29 6.36 -11.64
CA GLY A 33 3.64 6.69 -11.20
C GLY A 33 3.72 8.01 -10.42
N PRO A 34 3.34 9.16 -11.01
CA PRO A 34 3.37 10.45 -10.32
C PRO A 34 2.48 10.49 -9.08
N MET A 35 1.28 9.91 -9.15
CA MET A 35 0.36 9.84 -8.02
C MET A 35 0.94 8.97 -6.90
N PHE A 36 1.52 7.84 -7.22
CA PHE A 36 2.11 6.92 -6.25
C PHE A 36 3.28 7.58 -5.51
N ARG A 37 4.21 8.21 -6.23
CA ARG A 37 5.31 8.97 -5.62
C ARG A 37 4.79 10.03 -4.65
N GLN A 38 3.81 10.82 -5.07
CA GLN A 38 3.25 11.88 -4.23
C GLN A 38 2.58 11.33 -2.97
N VAL A 39 1.76 10.30 -3.09
CA VAL A 39 1.01 9.73 -1.96
C VAL A 39 1.96 9.00 -1.01
N VAL A 40 2.75 8.06 -1.51
CA VAL A 40 3.63 7.24 -0.67
C VAL A 40 4.79 8.07 -0.11
N GLY A 41 5.38 8.96 -0.90
CA GLY A 41 6.40 9.89 -0.42
C GLY A 41 5.89 10.82 0.68
N THR A 42 4.64 11.28 0.57
CA THR A 42 3.99 12.04 1.66
C THR A 42 3.82 11.18 2.90
N ILE A 43 3.38 9.92 2.77
CA ILE A 43 3.23 8.99 3.90
C ILE A 43 4.59 8.78 4.58
N PHE A 44 5.65 8.50 3.84
CA PHE A 44 6.99 8.30 4.41
C PHE A 44 7.51 9.56 5.12
N SER A 45 7.32 10.73 4.52
CA SER A 45 7.69 12.01 5.12
C SER A 45 6.93 12.26 6.42
N LEU A 46 5.62 11.97 6.46
CA LEU A 46 4.80 12.11 7.65
C LEU A 46 5.16 11.07 8.71
N THR A 47 5.53 9.86 8.30
CA THR A 47 6.01 8.80 9.20
C THR A 47 7.26 9.27 9.95
N ARG A 48 8.23 9.86 9.23
CA ARG A 48 9.41 10.46 9.85
C ARG A 48 9.06 11.63 10.76
N LYS A 49 8.20 12.53 10.30
CA LYS A 49 7.83 13.74 11.05
C LYS A 49 7.05 13.45 12.34
N PHE A 50 6.20 12.43 12.34
CA PHE A 50 5.29 12.12 13.45
C PHE A 50 5.64 10.80 14.16
N GLU A 51 6.91 10.48 14.22
CA GLU A 51 7.44 9.26 14.85
C GLU A 51 6.86 9.04 16.25
N SER A 52 6.97 10.04 17.12
CA SER A 52 6.48 9.96 18.50
C SER A 52 4.97 9.74 18.61
N PHE A 53 4.20 10.12 17.59
CA PHE A 53 2.76 9.90 17.53
C PHE A 53 2.45 8.46 17.14
N TRP A 54 2.90 8.01 15.95
CA TRP A 54 2.52 6.70 15.44
C TRP A 54 3.11 5.54 16.26
N MET A 55 4.27 5.71 16.88
CA MET A 55 4.84 4.70 17.78
C MET A 55 3.94 4.39 18.98
N ARG A 56 3.20 5.37 19.48
CA ARG A 56 2.29 5.20 20.63
C ARG A 56 0.93 4.62 20.26
N VAL A 57 0.53 4.73 19.00
CA VAL A 57 -0.74 4.17 18.53
C VAL A 57 -0.62 2.65 18.46
N LYS A 58 -1.39 1.94 19.29
CA LYS A 58 -1.39 0.48 19.34
C LYS A 58 -2.35 -0.15 18.33
N TYR A 59 -3.54 0.47 18.19
CA TYR A 59 -4.62 -0.05 17.36
C TYR A 59 -5.29 1.07 16.61
N SER A 60 -5.81 0.76 15.40
CA SER A 60 -6.73 1.63 14.69
C SER A 60 -8.06 1.74 15.46
N LYS A 61 -8.76 2.85 15.26
CA LYS A 61 -10.07 3.09 15.87
C LYS A 61 -11.07 3.36 14.75
N PRO A 62 -12.32 2.88 14.89
CA PRO A 62 -13.39 3.24 13.98
C PRO A 62 -13.52 4.77 13.88
N THR A 63 -13.69 5.26 12.68
CA THR A 63 -13.95 6.69 12.44
C THR A 63 -15.43 6.94 12.60
N ALA A 64 -15.80 7.98 13.37
CA ALA A 64 -17.19 8.38 13.54
C ALA A 64 -17.86 8.70 12.19
N ILE A 65 -19.10 8.28 12.02
CA ILE A 65 -19.92 8.58 10.83
C ILE A 65 -20.81 9.76 11.16
N PHE A 66 -20.79 10.79 10.33
CA PHE A 66 -21.64 11.96 10.43
C PHE A 66 -22.82 11.85 9.45
N GLY A 67 -24.03 12.10 9.92
CA GLY A 67 -25.26 12.07 9.14
C GLY A 67 -26.09 10.80 9.34
N PHE A 68 -27.38 10.89 9.00
CA PHE A 68 -28.33 9.79 9.07
C PHE A 68 -28.66 9.31 7.66
N GLY A 69 -28.69 8.01 7.50
CA GLY A 69 -29.11 7.33 6.28
C GLY A 69 -27.93 6.94 5.38
N LEU A 70 -27.85 5.65 5.16
CA LEU A 70 -27.13 5.10 4.02
C LEU A 70 -28.02 5.39 2.81
N GLY A 71 -27.78 6.51 2.11
CA GLY A 71 -28.30 6.64 0.76
C GLY A 71 -27.85 5.45 -0.08
N GLU A 72 -28.63 5.05 -1.08
CA GLU A 72 -28.17 4.05 -2.04
C GLU A 72 -26.82 4.49 -2.58
N VAL A 73 -25.77 3.72 -2.25
CA VAL A 73 -24.43 3.96 -2.75
C VAL A 73 -24.41 3.41 -4.17
N GLU A 74 -24.35 4.31 -5.13
CA GLU A 74 -24.20 3.93 -6.53
C GLU A 74 -22.88 3.16 -6.68
N MET A 75 -22.98 1.92 -7.16
CA MET A 75 -21.81 1.06 -7.31
C MET A 75 -20.91 1.61 -8.41
N PRO A 76 -19.61 1.74 -8.17
CA PRO A 76 -18.68 2.16 -9.20
C PRO A 76 -18.67 1.17 -10.37
N PRO A 77 -18.45 1.64 -11.62
CA PRO A 77 -18.37 0.76 -12.76
C PRO A 77 -17.23 -0.26 -12.58
N LYS A 78 -17.44 -1.45 -13.12
CA LYS A 78 -16.39 -2.49 -13.12
C LYS A 78 -15.16 -1.97 -13.87
N VAL A 79 -14.00 -2.13 -13.26
CA VAL A 79 -12.71 -1.80 -13.87
C VAL A 79 -12.10 -3.09 -14.41
N GLU A 80 -11.82 -3.12 -15.71
CA GLU A 80 -11.05 -4.19 -16.32
C GLU A 80 -9.56 -3.98 -16.00
N VAL A 81 -8.94 -5.02 -15.45
CA VAL A 81 -7.53 -5.00 -15.07
C VAL A 81 -6.78 -6.01 -15.93
N ASP A 82 -5.80 -5.53 -16.69
CA ASP A 82 -4.87 -6.38 -17.43
C ASP A 82 -3.89 -7.07 -16.46
N SER A 83 -4.31 -8.24 -16.01
CA SER A 83 -3.53 -9.05 -15.06
C SER A 83 -2.17 -9.46 -15.62
N HIS A 84 -2.07 -9.71 -16.93
CA HIS A 84 -0.80 -10.09 -17.57
C HIS A 84 0.21 -8.93 -17.51
N LYS A 85 -0.25 -7.72 -17.79
CA LYS A 85 0.59 -6.52 -17.71
C LYS A 85 1.06 -6.24 -16.28
N LEU A 86 0.21 -6.49 -15.28
CA LEU A 86 0.60 -6.31 -13.87
C LEU A 86 1.77 -7.23 -13.48
N ILE A 87 1.65 -8.53 -13.80
CA ILE A 87 2.70 -9.49 -13.44
C ILE A 87 3.98 -9.27 -14.24
N GLN A 88 3.87 -8.88 -15.52
CA GLN A 88 5.01 -8.54 -16.35
C GLN A 88 5.77 -7.35 -15.76
N ASN A 89 5.09 -6.26 -15.42
CA ASN A 89 5.70 -5.08 -14.80
C ASN A 89 6.40 -5.42 -13.47
N PHE A 90 5.84 -6.35 -12.68
CA PHE A 90 6.50 -6.84 -11.47
C PHE A 90 7.82 -7.53 -11.78
N HIS A 91 7.85 -8.42 -12.79
CA HIS A 91 9.06 -9.12 -13.19
C HIS A 91 10.12 -8.18 -13.78
N ASP A 92 9.71 -7.21 -14.59
CA ASP A 92 10.61 -6.20 -15.18
C ASP A 92 11.27 -5.34 -14.10
N GLY A 93 10.56 -5.11 -12.99
CA GLY A 93 11.08 -4.39 -11.84
C GLY A 93 12.36 -5.01 -11.24
N PHE A 94 12.50 -6.33 -11.28
CA PHE A 94 13.73 -6.98 -10.81
C PHE A 94 14.95 -6.66 -11.68
N SER A 95 14.77 -6.43 -12.96
CA SER A 95 15.85 -6.01 -13.85
C SER A 95 16.31 -4.58 -13.56
N SER A 96 15.37 -3.72 -13.13
CA SER A 96 15.63 -2.28 -12.96
C SER A 96 15.97 -1.88 -11.53
N TYR A 97 15.44 -2.57 -10.52
CA TYR A 97 15.47 -2.09 -9.14
C TYR A 97 15.97 -3.11 -8.09
N LYS A 98 16.47 -4.27 -8.52
CA LYS A 98 16.96 -5.32 -7.59
C LYS A 98 17.97 -4.81 -6.57
N GLU A 99 18.87 -3.92 -6.99
CA GLU A 99 19.94 -3.38 -6.15
C GLU A 99 19.37 -2.45 -5.06
N ILE A 100 18.36 -1.65 -5.42
CA ILE A 100 17.67 -0.79 -4.46
C ILE A 100 16.95 -1.65 -3.41
N TRP A 101 16.26 -2.72 -3.84
CA TRP A 101 15.55 -3.61 -2.92
C TRP A 101 16.51 -4.41 -2.03
N GLU A 102 17.65 -4.85 -2.57
CA GLU A 102 18.67 -5.56 -1.82
C GLU A 102 19.30 -4.69 -0.72
N MET A 103 19.46 -3.40 -0.99
CA MET A 103 19.97 -2.43 -0.04
C MET A 103 18.92 -1.99 0.99
N ALA A 104 17.67 -1.78 0.57
CA ALA A 104 16.62 -1.21 1.41
C ALA A 104 15.90 -2.25 2.29
N LEU A 105 15.74 -3.48 1.80
CA LEU A 105 14.98 -4.53 2.48
C LEU A 105 15.86 -5.34 3.43
N SER A 106 15.27 -5.84 4.50
CA SER A 106 15.94 -6.84 5.33
C SER A 106 16.19 -8.13 4.54
N LYS A 107 17.21 -8.89 4.90
CA LYS A 107 17.64 -10.09 4.17
C LYS A 107 16.52 -11.12 3.99
N ASP A 108 15.72 -11.35 5.02
CA ASP A 108 14.60 -12.28 4.98
C ASP A 108 13.46 -11.78 4.09
N VAL A 109 13.16 -10.48 4.10
CA VAL A 109 12.15 -9.87 3.24
C VAL A 109 12.58 -9.91 1.77
N TYR A 110 13.83 -9.58 1.48
CA TYR A 110 14.38 -9.65 0.13
C TYR A 110 14.40 -11.09 -0.41
N GLN A 111 14.78 -12.07 0.43
CA GLN A 111 14.77 -13.47 0.03
C GLN A 111 13.35 -13.94 -0.33
N LYS A 112 12.35 -13.63 0.48
CA LYS A 112 10.94 -13.94 0.18
C LYS A 112 10.46 -13.26 -1.10
N LEU A 113 10.87 -12.02 -1.34
CA LEU A 113 10.55 -11.32 -2.59
C LEU A 113 11.14 -12.05 -3.81
N ARG A 114 12.37 -12.56 -3.71
CA ARG A 114 12.98 -13.38 -4.77
C ARG A 114 12.25 -14.69 -5.01
N GLU A 115 11.76 -15.33 -3.95
CA GLU A 115 10.95 -16.56 -4.06
C GLU A 115 9.65 -16.31 -4.83
N ILE A 116 8.97 -15.20 -4.52
CA ILE A 116 7.76 -14.79 -5.26
C ILE A 116 8.07 -14.53 -6.74
N ARG A 117 9.18 -13.89 -7.05
CA ARG A 117 9.60 -13.70 -8.45
C ARG A 117 9.67 -15.02 -9.23
N GLY A 118 10.12 -16.09 -8.57
CA GLY A 118 10.24 -17.43 -9.18
C GLY A 118 8.91 -18.16 -9.37
N MET A 119 7.81 -17.64 -8.84
CA MET A 119 6.52 -18.32 -8.93
C MET A 119 5.91 -18.20 -10.33
N LYS A 120 5.33 -19.31 -10.80
CA LYS A 120 4.50 -19.27 -12.02
C LYS A 120 3.22 -18.46 -11.76
N GLU A 121 2.72 -17.74 -12.76
CA GLU A 121 1.53 -16.87 -12.66
C GLU A 121 0.35 -17.57 -11.99
N ARG A 122 0.09 -18.84 -12.34
CA ARG A 122 -1.02 -19.62 -11.78
C ARG A 122 -0.98 -19.71 -10.25
N VAL A 123 0.21 -19.85 -9.67
CA VAL A 123 0.42 -20.00 -8.22
C VAL A 123 0.98 -18.76 -7.57
N PHE A 124 1.17 -17.69 -8.35
CA PHE A 124 1.70 -16.43 -7.84
C PHE A 124 0.83 -15.90 -6.70
N ASN A 125 1.47 -15.62 -5.59
CA ASN A 125 0.86 -15.02 -4.42
C ASN A 125 1.85 -14.08 -3.75
N PHE A 126 1.46 -12.84 -3.60
CA PHE A 126 2.21 -11.83 -2.88
C PHE A 126 1.49 -11.51 -1.57
N PRO A 127 1.88 -12.14 -0.44
CA PRO A 127 1.17 -12.05 0.82
C PRO A 127 1.16 -10.62 1.38
N THR A 128 0.11 -10.27 2.10
CA THR A 128 -0.06 -8.94 2.68
C THR A 128 0.98 -8.62 3.76
N ASP A 129 1.36 -9.60 4.57
CA ASP A 129 2.40 -9.43 5.59
C ASP A 129 3.77 -9.12 4.98
N LEU A 130 4.11 -9.77 3.87
CA LEU A 130 5.33 -9.44 3.13
C LEU A 130 5.27 -8.05 2.53
N TRP A 131 4.11 -7.67 1.94
CA TRP A 131 3.91 -6.31 1.42
C TRP A 131 4.05 -5.25 2.52
N ALA A 132 3.46 -5.48 3.69
CA ALA A 132 3.60 -4.59 4.82
C ALA A 132 5.06 -4.43 5.27
N ARG A 133 5.81 -5.54 5.39
CA ARG A 133 7.24 -5.52 5.75
C ARG A 133 8.08 -4.78 4.71
N ILE A 134 7.80 -4.98 3.43
CA ILE A 134 8.48 -4.24 2.34
C ILE A 134 8.26 -2.74 2.51
N LEU A 135 7.01 -2.29 2.69
CA LEU A 135 6.72 -0.87 2.87
C LEU A 135 7.36 -0.29 4.13
N TYR A 136 7.44 -1.07 5.21
CA TYR A 136 8.09 -0.66 6.45
C TYR A 136 9.61 -0.55 6.28
N ASP A 137 10.26 -1.52 5.63
CA ASP A 137 11.69 -1.44 5.33
C ASP A 137 12.01 -0.26 4.41
N MET A 138 11.17 -0.05 3.39
CA MET A 138 11.30 1.10 2.49
C MET A 138 11.10 2.44 3.23
N ALA A 139 10.19 2.51 4.21
CA ALA A 139 10.03 3.71 5.03
C ALA A 139 11.26 3.98 5.93
N VAL A 140 11.90 2.93 6.45
CA VAL A 140 13.17 3.04 7.19
C VAL A 140 14.28 3.53 6.27
N ALA A 141 14.45 2.91 5.11
CA ALA A 141 15.44 3.33 4.12
C ALA A 141 15.24 4.78 3.64
N TYR A 142 13.99 5.20 3.45
CA TYR A 142 13.64 6.59 3.12
C TYR A 142 14.02 7.57 4.24
N ARG A 143 13.84 7.19 5.51
CA ARG A 143 14.27 7.98 6.67
C ARG A 143 15.78 8.18 6.69
N ASP A 144 16.53 7.11 6.43
CA ASP A 144 17.98 7.08 6.56
C ASP A 144 18.69 7.78 5.38
N GLY A 145 17.95 8.10 4.34
CA GLY A 145 18.42 8.80 3.16
C GLY A 145 19.02 7.86 2.12
N LEU A 146 18.62 8.06 0.88
CA LEU A 146 19.08 7.27 -0.25
C LEU A 146 19.63 8.19 -1.35
N PRO A 147 20.59 7.69 -2.15
CA PRO A 147 21.28 8.51 -3.15
C PRO A 147 20.35 9.14 -4.19
N ASP A 148 19.27 8.44 -4.57
CA ASP A 148 18.29 8.89 -5.56
C ASP A 148 16.87 8.66 -5.04
N PRO A 149 16.23 9.68 -4.43
CA PRO A 149 14.88 9.57 -3.90
C PRO A 149 13.82 9.26 -4.96
N ASP A 150 13.96 9.74 -6.18
CA ASP A 150 12.98 9.53 -7.25
C ASP A 150 13.04 8.07 -7.74
N GLN A 151 14.23 7.57 -8.03
CA GLN A 151 14.42 6.19 -8.43
C GLN A 151 14.00 5.21 -7.31
N PHE A 152 14.27 5.58 -6.06
CA PHE A 152 13.82 4.81 -4.91
C PHE A 152 12.29 4.71 -4.85
N MET A 153 11.58 5.82 -5.02
CA MET A 153 10.12 5.81 -5.03
C MET A 153 9.55 5.05 -6.23
N ASP A 154 10.20 5.14 -7.38
CA ASP A 154 9.80 4.37 -8.58
C ASP A 154 9.96 2.86 -8.39
N SER A 155 10.94 2.45 -7.61
CA SER A 155 11.17 1.03 -7.32
C SER A 155 9.98 0.36 -6.59
N LEU A 156 9.13 1.13 -5.92
CA LEU A 156 7.93 0.61 -5.27
C LEU A 156 6.81 0.28 -6.26
N ILE A 157 6.80 0.88 -7.45
CA ILE A 157 5.72 0.72 -8.43
C ILE A 157 5.60 -0.74 -8.93
N PRO A 158 6.68 -1.42 -9.35
CA PRO A 158 6.62 -2.83 -9.72
C PRO A 158 6.15 -3.74 -8.58
N LEU A 159 6.57 -3.47 -7.36
CA LEU A 159 6.13 -4.22 -6.18
C LEU A 159 4.62 -4.04 -5.94
N TYR A 160 4.12 -2.82 -6.10
CA TYR A 160 2.70 -2.54 -6.04
C TYR A 160 1.91 -3.28 -7.13
N PHE A 161 2.43 -3.38 -8.35
CA PHE A 161 1.79 -4.17 -9.40
C PHE A 161 1.72 -5.66 -9.05
N GLY A 162 2.78 -6.25 -8.51
CA GLY A 162 2.77 -7.63 -8.04
C GLY A 162 1.74 -7.85 -6.92
N ARG A 163 1.65 -6.91 -5.97
CA ARG A 163 0.63 -6.96 -4.91
C ARG A 163 -0.79 -6.80 -5.47
N THR A 164 -1.00 -5.87 -6.40
CA THR A 164 -2.28 -5.65 -7.06
C THR A 164 -2.72 -6.89 -7.84
N PHE A 165 -1.81 -7.54 -8.57
CA PHE A 165 -2.10 -8.81 -9.24
C PHE A 165 -2.64 -9.86 -8.26
N SER A 166 -1.97 -10.06 -7.12
CA SER A 166 -2.41 -11.01 -6.09
C SER A 166 -3.77 -10.65 -5.52
N PHE A 167 -4.02 -9.38 -5.26
CA PHE A 167 -5.30 -8.91 -4.73
C PHE A 167 -6.43 -9.12 -5.75
N VAL A 168 -6.25 -8.72 -7.01
CA VAL A 168 -7.22 -8.93 -8.08
C VAL A 168 -7.51 -10.42 -8.25
N LYS A 169 -6.48 -11.27 -8.23
CA LYS A 169 -6.64 -12.72 -8.33
C LYS A 169 -7.46 -13.29 -7.17
N LYS A 170 -7.26 -12.80 -5.93
CA LYS A 170 -8.03 -13.18 -4.73
C LYS A 170 -9.48 -12.73 -4.86
N THR A 171 -9.72 -11.50 -5.33
CA THR A 171 -11.02 -10.83 -5.20
C THR A 171 -11.91 -10.88 -6.43
N LYS A 172 -11.40 -11.23 -7.61
CA LYS A 172 -12.15 -11.19 -8.89
C LYS A 172 -13.47 -11.95 -8.94
N ARG A 173 -13.67 -12.92 -8.04
CA ARG A 173 -14.88 -13.74 -7.92
C ARG A 173 -15.71 -13.44 -6.68
N LEU A 174 -15.27 -12.48 -5.88
CA LEU A 174 -15.94 -12.09 -4.64
C LEU A 174 -17.03 -11.07 -4.93
N SER A 175 -18.03 -11.01 -4.06
CA SER A 175 -18.97 -9.91 -4.00
C SER A 175 -18.26 -8.65 -3.48
N THR A 176 -18.86 -7.48 -3.68
CA THR A 176 -18.33 -6.20 -3.15
C THR A 176 -18.07 -6.29 -1.66
N ARG A 177 -19.03 -6.79 -0.88
CA ARG A 177 -18.88 -6.98 0.56
C ARG A 177 -17.68 -7.86 0.92
N GLN A 178 -17.54 -9.00 0.24
CA GLN A 178 -16.39 -9.90 0.48
C GLN A 178 -15.05 -9.25 0.07
N ALA A 179 -15.04 -8.41 -0.96
CA ALA A 179 -13.85 -7.65 -1.34
C ALA A 179 -13.50 -6.57 -0.29
N GLU A 180 -14.49 -5.93 0.31
CA GLU A 180 -14.30 -5.00 1.43
C GLU A 180 -13.75 -5.73 2.67
N GLU A 181 -14.31 -6.88 3.03
CA GLU A 181 -13.79 -7.75 4.10
C GLU A 181 -12.32 -8.14 3.86
N ALA A 182 -11.96 -8.44 2.60
CA ALA A 182 -10.55 -8.72 2.24
C ALA A 182 -9.63 -7.49 2.39
N ILE A 183 -10.13 -6.27 2.18
CA ILE A 183 -9.38 -5.03 2.45
C ILE A 183 -9.20 -4.82 3.95
N GLU A 184 -10.23 -5.09 4.75
CA GLU A 184 -10.13 -5.02 6.21
C GLU A 184 -9.11 -6.00 6.77
N GLU A 185 -9.09 -7.25 6.26
CA GLU A 185 -8.05 -8.25 6.59
C GLU A 185 -6.65 -7.73 6.26
N ASP A 186 -6.48 -7.08 5.11
CA ASP A 186 -5.21 -6.46 4.72
C ASP A 186 -4.81 -5.35 5.71
N CYS A 187 -5.75 -4.48 6.09
CA CYS A 187 -5.51 -3.42 7.09
C CYS A 187 -5.10 -4.01 8.45
N MET A 188 -5.79 -5.05 8.92
CA MET A 188 -5.43 -5.75 10.16
C MET A 188 -4.04 -6.36 10.07
N THR A 189 -3.66 -6.91 8.92
CA THR A 189 -2.32 -7.48 8.70
C THR A 189 -1.24 -6.40 8.83
N PHE A 190 -1.46 -5.20 8.31
CA PHE A 190 -0.56 -4.07 8.53
C PHE A 190 -0.42 -3.72 10.01
N GLU A 191 -1.52 -3.67 10.73
CA GLU A 191 -1.53 -3.39 12.17
C GLU A 191 -0.76 -4.46 12.95
N MET A 192 -1.02 -5.73 12.66
CA MET A 192 -0.32 -6.87 13.29
C MET A 192 1.17 -6.92 12.96
N THR A 193 1.57 -6.42 11.81
CA THR A 193 2.97 -6.37 11.36
C THR A 193 3.72 -5.14 11.92
N LYS A 194 3.03 -4.19 12.54
CA LYS A 194 3.61 -2.97 13.09
C LYS A 194 4.75 -3.20 14.11
N PRO A 195 4.76 -4.23 14.98
CA PRO A 195 5.90 -4.52 15.83
C PRO A 195 7.20 -4.74 15.06
N TYR A 196 7.13 -5.39 13.88
CA TYR A 196 8.28 -5.49 12.98
C TYR A 196 8.77 -4.10 12.54
N PHE A 197 7.85 -3.21 12.14
CA PHE A 197 8.20 -1.84 11.75
C PHE A 197 8.89 -1.07 12.89
N ILE A 198 8.34 -1.13 14.11
CA ILE A 198 8.95 -0.47 15.27
C ILE A 198 10.38 -1.00 15.51
N LYS A 199 10.56 -2.33 15.46
CA LYS A 199 11.88 -2.94 15.61
C LYS A 199 12.86 -2.41 14.55
N ARG A 200 12.49 -2.47 13.25
CA ARG A 200 13.31 -1.99 12.14
C ARG A 200 13.60 -0.48 12.23
N TRP A 201 12.63 0.29 12.71
CA TRP A 201 12.80 1.74 12.89
C TRP A 201 13.77 2.09 14.00
N MET A 202 13.88 1.26 15.03
CA MET A 202 14.80 1.46 16.17
C MET A 202 16.22 0.91 15.93
N GLU A 203 16.38 0.03 14.95
CA GLU A 203 17.70 -0.42 14.48
C GLU A 203 18.40 0.74 13.79
N LYS A 204 19.63 1.09 14.24
CA LYS A 204 20.48 2.13 13.64
C LYS A 204 21.51 1.50 12.70
#